data_d579501b92a9657ab1a427586b86225e
#
_entry.id   d579501b92a9657ab1a427586b86225e
#
_cell.length_a   1.000
_cell.length_b   1.000
_cell.length_c   1.000
_cell.angle_alpha   90.00
_cell.angle_beta   90.00
_cell.angle_gamma   90.00
#
_symmetry.space_group_name_H-M   'P 1'
#
loop_
_entity.id
_entity.type
_entity.pdbx_description
1 polymer ?
#
loop_
_entity_poly.entity_id
_entity_poly.type
_entity_poly.pdbx_seq_one_letter_code
_entity_poly.pdbx_strand_id
1 'polypeptide(L)'
;ASAGPIAFVNDSKATNGVAAARALEAFDNIYWIAGGLAKEDGIGAAAQALDHVAGAYLIGESTPIFARALEGRCPATAHGNLHAATTAAFADAWAGGIAATVLLAPAAASFDQFNSFADRGDAFTGIAQKLAASVSGTGRGGAHA
;
A
#
# COMPACT_ATOMS: atom_id res chain seq x y z
N ALA A 1 4.57 8.76 -8.59
CA ALA A 1 5.57 7.99 -9.34
C ALA A 1 4.90 6.84 -10.09
N SER A 2 5.56 6.36 -11.10
CA SER A 2 5.11 5.20 -11.85
C SER A 2 6.30 4.41 -12.38
N ALA A 3 6.07 3.13 -12.63
CA ALA A 3 7.07 2.23 -13.21
C ALA A 3 6.35 1.30 -14.19
N GLY A 4 6.55 1.51 -15.50
CA GLY A 4 5.81 0.77 -16.51
C GLY A 4 4.31 0.91 -16.28
N PRO A 5 3.55 -0.21 -16.18
CA PRO A 5 2.10 -0.17 -15.97
C PRO A 5 1.71 0.01 -14.49
N ILE A 6 2.66 0.20 -13.59
CA ILE A 6 2.43 0.31 -12.14
C ILE A 6 2.42 1.77 -11.72
N ALA A 7 1.32 2.22 -11.13
CA ALA A 7 1.23 3.54 -10.52
C ALA A 7 1.37 3.44 -9.00
N PHE A 8 2.06 4.41 -8.39
CA PHE A 8 2.12 4.55 -6.94
C PHE A 8 1.22 5.71 -6.53
N VAL A 9 0.30 5.46 -5.62
CA VAL A 9 -0.65 6.48 -5.15
C VAL A 9 -0.49 6.69 -3.64
N ASN A 10 -0.21 7.92 -3.26
CA ASN A 10 -0.02 8.32 -1.87
C ASN A 10 -1.30 8.94 -1.33
N ASP A 11 -2.02 8.18 -0.51
CA ASP A 11 -3.16 8.68 0.24
C ASP A 11 -2.94 8.46 1.75
N SER A 12 -1.77 8.89 2.23
CA SER A 12 -1.39 8.76 3.64
C SER A 12 -2.35 9.47 4.59
N LYS A 13 -3.10 10.47 4.10
CA LYS A 13 -4.10 11.15 4.89
C LYS A 13 -5.37 10.32 5.11
N ALA A 14 -5.51 9.17 4.44
CA ALA A 14 -6.62 8.24 4.67
C ALA A 14 -6.40 7.49 5.99
N THR A 15 -6.62 8.19 7.11
CA THR A 15 -6.31 7.71 8.45
C THR A 15 -7.46 6.99 9.14
N ASN A 16 -8.54 6.70 8.41
CA ASN A 16 -9.67 5.92 8.91
C ASN A 16 -10.25 5.06 7.80
N GLY A 17 -11.15 4.15 8.18
CA GLY A 17 -11.73 3.18 7.27
C GLY A 17 -12.56 3.79 6.14
N VAL A 18 -13.29 4.87 6.41
CA VAL A 18 -14.12 5.54 5.39
C VAL A 18 -13.24 6.15 4.31
N ALA A 19 -12.18 6.86 4.69
CA ALA A 19 -11.26 7.47 3.74
C ALA A 19 -10.52 6.40 2.93
N ALA A 20 -10.08 5.32 3.57
CA ALA A 20 -9.43 4.20 2.89
C ALA A 20 -10.39 3.53 1.90
N ALA A 21 -11.65 3.33 2.29
CA ALA A 21 -12.66 2.75 1.39
C ALA A 21 -12.80 3.55 0.10
N ARG A 22 -12.85 4.88 0.21
CA ARG A 22 -12.93 5.75 -0.97
C ARG A 22 -11.75 5.56 -1.90
N ALA A 23 -10.55 5.46 -1.35
CA ALA A 23 -9.35 5.23 -2.14
C ALA A 23 -9.39 3.86 -2.82
N LEU A 24 -9.83 2.83 -2.10
CA LEU A 24 -9.93 1.47 -2.65
C LEU A 24 -10.96 1.36 -3.78
N GLU A 25 -11.97 2.22 -3.78
CA GLU A 25 -12.97 2.25 -4.84
C GLU A 25 -12.52 3.04 -6.07
N ALA A 26 -11.46 3.84 -5.95
CA ALA A 26 -11.01 4.74 -7.01
C ALA A 26 -10.05 4.09 -8.01
N PHE A 27 -9.51 2.93 -7.71
CA PHE A 27 -8.48 2.29 -8.54
C PHE A 27 -8.80 0.81 -8.76
N ASP A 28 -8.10 0.20 -9.72
CA ASP A 28 -8.23 -1.22 -10.04
C ASP A 28 -6.92 -1.96 -9.76
N ASN A 29 -7.02 -3.26 -9.53
CA ASN A 29 -5.87 -4.14 -9.31
C ASN A 29 -4.91 -3.55 -8.27
N ILE A 30 -5.43 -3.33 -7.07
CA ILE A 30 -4.77 -2.59 -6.01
C ILE A 30 -3.91 -3.50 -5.14
N TYR A 31 -2.64 -3.12 -4.95
CA TYR A 31 -1.73 -3.68 -3.96
C TYR A 31 -1.71 -2.67 -2.83
N TRP A 32 -2.43 -2.99 -1.76
CA TRP A 32 -2.86 -2.03 -0.74
C TRP A 32 -1.96 -2.08 0.49
N ILE A 33 -1.35 -0.95 0.84
CA ILE A 33 -0.56 -0.80 2.07
C ILE A 33 -1.45 -0.17 3.13
N ALA A 34 -1.64 -0.89 4.24
CA ALA A 34 -2.52 -0.48 5.32
C ALA A 34 -1.87 -0.72 6.67
N GLY A 35 -2.25 0.10 7.65
CA GLY A 35 -1.82 -0.07 9.01
C GLY A 35 -1.18 1.16 9.64
N GLY A 36 -0.93 1.04 10.91
CA GLY A 36 -0.45 2.09 11.79
C GLY A 36 -1.11 1.94 13.15
N LEU A 37 -1.53 3.06 13.73
CA LEU A 37 -2.36 3.07 14.95
C LEU A 37 -3.82 2.99 14.53
N ALA A 38 -4.45 1.84 14.77
CA ALA A 38 -5.84 1.63 14.42
C ALA A 38 -6.75 2.53 15.27
N LYS A 39 -7.81 3.01 14.64
CA LYS A 39 -8.88 3.69 15.35
C LYS A 39 -9.81 2.67 15.99
N GLU A 40 -10.76 3.16 16.79
CA GLU A 40 -11.65 2.32 17.58
C GLU A 40 -12.39 1.28 16.74
N ASP A 41 -12.81 1.65 15.54
CA ASP A 41 -13.51 0.76 14.62
C ASP A 41 -12.57 -0.06 13.73
N GLY A 42 -11.27 -0.05 13.98
CA GLY A 42 -10.29 -0.82 13.23
C GLY A 42 -10.25 -0.44 11.76
N ILE A 43 -10.34 -1.45 10.89
CA ILE A 43 -10.31 -1.24 9.44
C ILE A 43 -11.61 -0.61 8.92
N GLY A 44 -12.70 -0.72 9.68
CA GLY A 44 -13.98 -0.05 9.41
C GLY A 44 -14.53 -0.35 8.02
N ALA A 45 -15.01 0.69 7.35
CA ALA A 45 -15.66 0.60 6.04
C ALA A 45 -14.73 0.03 4.95
N ALA A 46 -13.41 0.08 5.13
CA ALA A 46 -12.49 -0.48 4.14
C ALA A 46 -12.72 -1.96 3.91
N ALA A 47 -13.21 -2.70 4.91
CA ALA A 47 -13.52 -4.11 4.77
C ALA A 47 -14.66 -4.39 3.76
N GLN A 48 -15.43 -3.38 3.41
CA GLN A 48 -16.52 -3.47 2.43
C GLN A 48 -16.07 -3.05 1.02
N ALA A 49 -14.85 -2.62 0.83
CA ALA A 49 -14.35 -2.03 -0.40
C ALA A 49 -13.18 -2.82 -1.00
N LEU A 50 -13.24 -4.15 -0.92
CA LEU A 50 -12.11 -5.02 -1.28
C LEU A 50 -12.19 -5.56 -2.71
N ASP A 51 -13.19 -5.19 -3.49
CA ASP A 51 -13.44 -5.78 -4.81
C ASP A 51 -12.25 -5.61 -5.77
N HIS A 52 -11.52 -4.52 -5.65
CA HIS A 52 -10.38 -4.23 -6.53
C HIS A 52 -9.02 -4.50 -5.88
N VAL A 53 -9.00 -5.10 -4.70
CA VAL A 53 -7.77 -5.35 -3.94
C VAL A 53 -7.18 -6.70 -4.30
N ALA A 54 -5.97 -6.69 -4.86
CA ALA A 54 -5.22 -7.90 -5.14
C ALA A 54 -4.56 -8.48 -3.89
N GLY A 55 -4.14 -7.63 -2.96
CA GLY A 55 -3.55 -8.04 -1.70
C GLY A 55 -3.33 -6.85 -0.78
N ALA A 56 -3.28 -7.12 0.52
CA ALA A 56 -3.01 -6.13 1.54
C ALA A 56 -1.65 -6.38 2.18
N TYR A 57 -0.89 -5.31 2.38
CA TYR A 57 0.48 -5.33 2.92
C TYR A 57 0.46 -4.52 4.20
N LEU A 58 0.49 -5.21 5.33
CA LEU A 58 0.16 -4.62 6.63
C LEU A 58 1.40 -4.15 7.37
N ILE A 59 1.29 -2.96 7.99
CA ILE A 59 2.37 -2.34 8.74
C ILE A 59 1.89 -1.89 10.12
N GLY A 60 2.83 -1.71 11.05
CA GLY A 60 2.61 -1.08 12.33
C GLY A 60 1.82 -1.92 13.33
N GLU A 61 1.38 -1.25 14.37
CA GLU A 61 0.72 -1.88 15.52
C GLU A 61 -0.61 -2.55 15.17
N SER A 62 -1.32 -2.02 14.16
CA SER A 62 -2.63 -2.55 13.78
C SER A 62 -2.57 -3.87 13.02
N THR A 63 -1.39 -4.37 12.70
CA THR A 63 -1.25 -5.56 11.85
C THR A 63 -2.10 -6.75 12.32
N PRO A 64 -2.10 -7.17 13.59
CA PRO A 64 -2.93 -8.32 14.00
C PRO A 64 -4.43 -8.06 13.82
N ILE A 65 -4.88 -6.85 14.14
CA ILE A 65 -6.31 -6.49 14.04
C ILE A 65 -6.73 -6.47 12.58
N PHE A 66 -5.92 -5.86 11.72
CA PHE A 66 -6.24 -5.76 10.28
C PHE A 66 -6.17 -7.13 9.61
N ALA A 67 -5.17 -7.95 9.96
CA ALA A 67 -5.06 -9.30 9.40
C ALA A 67 -6.30 -10.12 9.72
N ARG A 68 -6.80 -10.02 10.95
CA ARG A 68 -8.01 -10.73 11.36
C ARG A 68 -9.23 -10.25 10.59
N ALA A 69 -9.36 -8.93 10.41
CA ALA A 69 -10.49 -8.35 9.69
C ALA A 69 -10.50 -8.75 8.21
N LEU A 70 -9.33 -8.99 7.62
CA LEU A 70 -9.20 -9.33 6.20
C LEU A 70 -9.17 -10.84 5.95
N GLU A 71 -9.09 -11.65 6.98
CA GLU A 71 -9.03 -13.11 6.86
C GLU A 71 -10.22 -13.64 6.08
N GLY A 72 -9.93 -14.41 5.02
CA GLY A 72 -10.96 -14.97 4.15
C GLY A 72 -11.57 -13.97 3.16
N ARG A 73 -11.12 -12.71 3.17
CA ARG A 73 -11.66 -11.65 2.30
C ARG A 73 -10.69 -11.22 1.22
N CYS A 74 -9.42 -11.06 1.56
CA CYS A 74 -8.35 -10.83 0.57
C CYS A 74 -7.03 -11.33 1.15
N PRO A 75 -6.05 -11.63 0.31
CA PRO A 75 -4.71 -11.98 0.80
C PRO A 75 -4.14 -10.82 1.62
N ALA A 76 -3.58 -11.12 2.78
CA ALA A 76 -2.98 -10.11 3.64
C ALA A 76 -1.70 -10.65 4.26
N THR A 77 -0.62 -9.88 4.22
CA THR A 77 0.68 -10.25 4.76
C THR A 77 1.25 -9.16 5.64
N ALA A 78 1.99 -9.55 6.67
CA ALA A 78 2.60 -8.62 7.62
C ALA A 78 4.01 -8.26 7.17
N HIS A 79 4.33 -6.98 7.14
CA HIS A 79 5.63 -6.48 6.68
C HIS A 79 6.34 -5.58 7.68
N GLY A 80 5.69 -5.22 8.78
CA GLY A 80 6.27 -4.44 9.86
C GLY A 80 6.36 -2.95 9.56
N ASN A 81 7.05 -2.54 8.51
CA ASN A 81 7.24 -1.13 8.20
C ASN A 81 6.89 -0.80 6.75
N LEU A 82 6.81 0.50 6.49
CA LEU A 82 6.39 1.03 5.19
C LEU A 82 7.34 0.61 4.06
N HIS A 83 8.64 0.66 4.30
CA HIS A 83 9.63 0.30 3.27
C HIS A 83 9.44 -1.15 2.82
N ALA A 84 9.34 -2.08 3.76
CA ALA A 84 9.17 -3.50 3.47
C ALA A 84 7.85 -3.77 2.75
N ALA A 85 6.76 -3.15 3.22
CA ALA A 85 5.44 -3.32 2.61
C ALA A 85 5.40 -2.78 1.18
N THR A 86 5.94 -1.59 0.96
CA THR A 86 5.93 -0.96 -0.37
C THR A 86 6.78 -1.77 -1.35
N THR A 87 7.94 -2.23 -0.91
CA THR A 87 8.82 -3.05 -1.74
C THR A 87 8.14 -4.36 -2.14
N ALA A 88 7.50 -5.04 -1.18
CA ALA A 88 6.80 -6.30 -1.44
C ALA A 88 5.60 -6.08 -2.37
N ALA A 89 4.81 -5.05 -2.11
CA ALA A 89 3.66 -4.72 -2.95
C ALA A 89 4.07 -4.44 -4.40
N PHE A 90 5.13 -3.66 -4.58
CA PHE A 90 5.65 -3.36 -5.91
C PHE A 90 6.18 -4.62 -6.60
N ALA A 91 6.92 -5.45 -5.90
CA ALA A 91 7.45 -6.70 -6.48
C ALA A 91 6.33 -7.61 -6.98
N ASP A 92 5.27 -7.75 -6.18
CA ASP A 92 4.12 -8.58 -6.56
C ASP A 92 3.36 -7.98 -7.74
N ALA A 93 3.16 -6.65 -7.73
CA ALA A 93 2.50 -5.95 -8.84
C ALA A 93 3.31 -6.07 -10.13
N TRP A 94 4.61 -5.93 -10.05
CA TRP A 94 5.52 -6.06 -11.19
C TRP A 94 5.48 -7.47 -11.78
N ALA A 95 5.49 -8.48 -10.91
CA ALA A 95 5.40 -9.89 -11.33
C ALA A 95 4.07 -10.21 -12.01
N GLY A 96 3.00 -9.48 -11.67
CA GLY A 96 1.70 -9.67 -12.30
C GLY A 96 1.64 -9.28 -13.77
N GLY A 97 2.51 -8.38 -14.22
CA GLY A 97 2.68 -8.05 -15.63
C GLY A 97 1.55 -7.23 -16.26
N ILE A 98 0.62 -6.73 -15.48
CA ILE A 98 -0.51 -5.90 -15.98
C ILE A 98 -0.59 -4.59 -15.18
N ALA A 99 -1.41 -3.68 -15.67
CA ALA A 99 -1.63 -2.40 -14.99
C ALA A 99 -2.09 -2.63 -13.54
N ALA A 100 -1.48 -1.91 -12.61
CA ALA A 100 -1.75 -2.04 -11.19
C ALA A 100 -1.47 -0.74 -10.45
N THR A 101 -2.03 -0.62 -9.25
CA THR A 101 -1.80 0.51 -8.36
C THR A 101 -1.22 0.01 -7.03
N VAL A 102 -0.06 0.52 -6.66
CA VAL A 102 0.48 0.37 -5.31
C VAL A 102 -0.02 1.56 -4.50
N LEU A 103 -0.96 1.30 -3.60
CA LEU A 103 -1.73 2.35 -2.92
C LEU A 103 -1.42 2.37 -1.43
N LEU A 104 -0.96 3.51 -0.94
CA LEU A 104 -0.90 3.78 0.49
C LEU A 104 -2.21 4.45 0.90
N ALA A 105 -3.10 3.69 1.52
CA ALA A 105 -4.35 4.17 2.11
C ALA A 105 -4.51 3.48 3.46
N PRO A 106 -3.85 4.00 4.51
CA PRO A 106 -3.53 3.22 5.69
C PRO A 106 -4.70 2.80 6.57
N ALA A 107 -5.83 3.48 6.52
CA ALA A 107 -6.98 3.27 7.41
C ALA A 107 -6.60 3.40 8.90
N ALA A 108 -5.47 4.05 9.19
CA ALA A 108 -4.92 4.18 10.55
C ALA A 108 -4.03 5.41 10.63
N ALA A 109 -3.86 5.92 11.85
CA ALA A 109 -2.94 7.03 12.10
C ALA A 109 -1.49 6.57 12.00
N SER A 110 -0.58 7.53 11.83
CA SER A 110 0.83 7.24 11.54
C SER A 110 1.75 7.25 12.75
N PHE A 111 1.24 7.62 13.94
CA PHE A 111 2.07 8.01 15.09
C PHE A 111 2.85 6.86 15.74
N ASP A 112 2.61 5.62 15.36
CA ASP A 112 3.42 4.49 15.82
C ASP A 112 4.81 4.44 15.15
N GLN A 113 4.94 4.93 13.92
CA GLN A 113 6.19 4.87 13.16
C GLN A 113 6.63 6.21 12.58
N PHE A 114 5.76 7.21 12.56
CA PHE A 114 6.01 8.53 11.96
C PHE A 114 5.48 9.63 12.88
N ASN A 115 6.00 10.85 12.71
CA ASN A 115 5.53 12.02 13.47
C ASN A 115 4.19 12.54 12.98
N SER A 116 3.83 12.26 11.73
CA SER A 116 2.58 12.71 11.12
C SER A 116 2.23 11.85 9.91
N PHE A 117 0.98 11.96 9.42
CA PHE A 117 0.62 11.30 8.16
C PHE A 117 1.39 11.91 6.98
N ALA A 118 1.74 13.18 7.05
CA ALA A 118 2.55 13.81 6.01
C ALA A 118 3.95 13.19 5.92
N ASP A 119 4.58 12.94 7.07
CA ASP A 119 5.89 12.27 7.11
C ASP A 119 5.79 10.85 6.53
N ARG A 120 4.75 10.13 6.86
CA ARG A 120 4.51 8.79 6.27
C ARG A 120 4.34 8.88 4.76
N GLY A 121 3.57 9.84 4.29
CA GLY A 121 3.38 10.06 2.85
C GLY A 121 4.67 10.43 2.14
N ASP A 122 5.50 11.29 2.74
CA ASP A 122 6.79 11.68 2.17
C ASP A 122 7.73 10.48 2.09
N ALA A 123 7.74 9.63 3.12
CA ALA A 123 8.52 8.40 3.12
C ALA A 123 8.07 7.47 1.99
N PHE A 124 6.77 7.30 1.81
CA PHE A 124 6.22 6.48 0.74
C PHE A 124 6.64 6.99 -0.64
N THR A 125 6.52 8.29 -0.86
CA THR A 125 6.91 8.92 -2.13
C THR A 125 8.40 8.66 -2.43
N GLY A 126 9.26 8.81 -1.43
CA GLY A 126 10.69 8.53 -1.60
C GLY A 126 10.98 7.08 -1.94
N ILE A 127 10.31 6.15 -1.28
CA ILE A 127 10.45 4.71 -1.57
C ILE A 127 9.96 4.41 -2.99
N ALA A 128 8.80 4.94 -3.36
CA ALA A 128 8.21 4.75 -4.67
C ALA A 128 9.14 5.24 -5.79
N GLN A 129 9.73 6.42 -5.60
CA GLN A 129 10.67 6.98 -6.57
C GLN A 129 11.90 6.09 -6.75
N LYS A 130 12.44 5.55 -5.67
CA LYS A 130 13.60 4.65 -5.72
C LYS A 130 13.25 3.34 -6.42
N LEU A 131 12.09 2.77 -6.12
CA LEU A 131 11.64 1.54 -6.77
C LEU A 131 11.41 1.75 -8.26
N ALA A 132 10.76 2.84 -8.64
CA ALA A 132 10.53 3.17 -10.04
C ALA A 132 11.85 3.37 -10.79
N ALA A 133 12.81 4.06 -10.18
CA ALA A 133 14.13 4.28 -10.76
C ALA A 133 14.90 2.96 -10.95
N SER A 134 14.77 2.03 -9.98
CA SER A 134 15.48 0.76 -10.05
C SER A 134 15.05 -0.08 -11.25
N VAL A 135 13.76 -0.17 -11.53
CA VAL A 135 13.26 -0.93 -12.69
C VAL A 135 13.50 -0.21 -13.99
N SER A 136 13.43 1.13 -14.01
CA SER A 136 13.77 1.91 -15.20
C SER A 136 15.24 1.69 -15.58
N GLY A 137 16.15 1.77 -14.58
CA GLY A 137 17.56 1.49 -14.80
C GLY A 137 17.80 0.05 -15.24
N THR A 138 17.17 -0.90 -14.57
CA THR A 138 17.26 -2.31 -14.91
C THR A 138 16.66 -2.59 -16.27
N GLY A 139 15.49 -2.00 -16.56
CA GLY A 139 14.82 -2.15 -17.84
C GLY A 139 15.67 -1.64 -19.00
N ARG A 140 16.30 -0.49 -18.83
CA ARG A 140 17.23 0.03 -19.83
C ARG A 140 18.44 -0.87 -20.02
N GLY A 141 19.01 -1.32 -18.90
CA GLY A 141 20.12 -2.27 -18.96
C GLY A 141 19.73 -3.57 -19.64
N GLY A 142 18.57 -4.11 -19.28
CA GLY A 142 18.03 -5.30 -19.90
C GLY A 142 17.75 -5.12 -21.40
N ALA A 143 17.18 -3.98 -21.76
CA ALA A 143 16.89 -3.67 -23.15
C ALA A 143 18.15 -3.55 -24.01
N HIS A 144 19.26 -3.16 -23.40
CA HIS A 144 20.54 -2.99 -24.07
C HIS A 144 21.38 -4.25 -24.05
N ALA A 145 21.05 -5.13 -23.14
CA ALA A 145 21.76 -6.39 -23.04
C ALA A 145 21.29 -7.38 -24.09
#